data_f19b79c4efe0fe473af002794545f5ee
#
_entry.id   f19b79c4efe0fe473af002794545f5ee
#
_cell.length_a   1.000
_cell.length_b   1.000
_cell.length_c   1.000
_cell.angle_alpha   90.00
_cell.angle_beta   90.00
_cell.angle_gamma   90.00
#
_symmetry.space_group_name_H-M   'P 1'
#
loop_
_entity.id
_entity.type
_entity.pdbx_description
1 polymer ?
#
loop_
_entity_poly.entity_id
_entity_poly.type
_entity_poly.pdbx_seq_one_letter_code
_entity_poly.pdbx_strand_id
1 'polypeptide(L)'
;MRISVSRIVGVDRRRLFTWSQDYARRLVWDSFLTDAYLPDGMTADVGVDAFCRSQSGATMVSRYISYRPPQVAAVEMIDGPKVLERFSGSWNFTERTPDTTEVKFTYHFRAQPAWLRWLLEPLIGAFYLVHTRRRLDSFKRWAEAEALPR
;
A
#
# COMPACT_ATOMS: atom_id res chain seq x y z
N MET A 1 0.09 -15.17 6.68
CA MET A 1 0.89 -14.29 7.58
C MET A 1 0.37 -12.87 7.48
N ARG A 2 0.42 -12.13 8.57
CA ARG A 2 0.00 -10.73 8.63
C ARG A 2 1.17 -9.85 9.02
N ILE A 3 1.36 -8.75 8.30
CA ILE A 3 2.34 -7.71 8.64
C ILE A 3 1.61 -6.37 8.72
N SER A 4 1.95 -5.56 9.73
CA SER A 4 1.34 -4.26 9.92
C SER A 4 2.39 -3.25 10.34
N VAL A 5 2.35 -2.06 9.73
CA VAL A 5 3.21 -0.93 10.08
C VAL A 5 2.35 0.32 10.16
N SER A 6 2.59 1.15 11.16
CA SER A 6 1.88 2.41 11.33
C SER A 6 2.83 3.58 11.58
N ARG A 7 2.41 4.78 11.17
CA ARG A 7 3.13 6.04 11.42
C ARG A 7 2.13 7.14 11.74
N ILE A 8 2.54 8.06 12.59
CA ILE A 8 1.79 9.29 12.85
C ILE A 8 2.29 10.34 11.86
N VAL A 9 1.37 10.88 11.06
CA VAL A 9 1.66 11.84 10.01
C VAL A 9 0.96 13.16 10.33
N GLY A 10 1.69 14.27 10.29
CA GLY A 10 1.18 15.62 10.60
C GLY A 10 0.40 16.25 9.45
N VAL A 11 -0.57 15.51 8.92
CA VAL A 11 -1.46 15.93 7.82
C VAL A 11 -2.85 15.34 8.09
N ASP A 12 -3.90 16.03 7.67
CA ASP A 12 -5.26 15.55 7.79
C ASP A 12 -5.51 14.29 6.93
N ARG A 13 -6.39 13.41 7.39
CA ARG A 13 -6.62 12.13 6.72
C ARG A 13 -7.24 12.23 5.33
N ARG A 14 -7.98 13.30 5.03
CA ARG A 14 -8.61 13.48 3.72
C ARG A 14 -7.55 13.64 2.62
N ARG A 15 -6.56 14.51 2.87
CA ARG A 15 -5.44 14.68 1.93
C ARG A 15 -4.59 13.41 1.85
N LEU A 16 -4.28 12.81 3.00
CA LEU A 16 -3.47 11.58 3.02
C LEU A 16 -4.14 10.44 2.25
N PHE A 17 -5.45 10.25 2.45
CA PHE A 17 -6.19 9.24 1.71
C PHE A 17 -6.12 9.49 0.20
N THR A 18 -6.45 10.70 -0.23
CA THR A 18 -6.43 11.08 -1.64
C THR A 18 -5.03 10.89 -2.24
N TRP A 19 -4.00 11.35 -1.56
CA TRP A 19 -2.62 11.25 -2.04
C TRP A 19 -2.12 9.81 -2.10
N SER A 20 -2.50 8.97 -1.15
CA SER A 20 -2.08 7.55 -1.15
C SER A 20 -2.68 6.76 -2.29
N GLN A 21 -3.87 7.13 -2.76
CA GLN A 21 -4.58 6.46 -3.85
C GLN A 21 -4.37 7.14 -5.21
N ASP A 22 -3.62 8.23 -5.25
CA ASP A 22 -3.20 8.89 -6.50
C ASP A 22 -1.92 8.21 -7.01
N TYR A 23 -2.03 7.43 -8.06
CA TYR A 23 -0.93 6.60 -8.56
C TYR A 23 0.21 7.42 -9.18
N ALA A 24 -0.07 8.60 -9.73
CA ALA A 24 0.98 9.50 -10.21
C ALA A 24 1.82 10.05 -9.05
N ARG A 25 1.18 10.47 -7.96
CA ARG A 25 1.87 10.92 -6.74
C ARG A 25 2.60 9.78 -6.07
N ARG A 26 2.02 8.58 -6.10
CA ARG A 26 2.60 7.38 -5.51
C ARG A 26 4.00 7.09 -6.04
N LEU A 27 4.21 7.27 -7.33
CA LEU A 27 5.53 7.07 -7.95
C LEU A 27 6.57 8.09 -7.48
N VAL A 28 6.15 9.23 -6.95
CA VAL A 28 7.06 10.24 -6.40
C VAL A 28 7.60 9.80 -5.03
N TRP A 29 6.76 9.30 -4.15
CA TRP A 29 7.16 8.98 -2.78
C TRP A 29 7.38 7.49 -2.50
N ASP A 30 6.79 6.59 -3.27
CA ASP A 30 6.84 5.15 -3.01
C ASP A 30 8.14 4.54 -3.53
N SER A 31 9.08 4.32 -2.64
CA SER A 31 10.40 3.79 -2.96
C SER A 31 10.38 2.33 -3.44
N PHE A 32 9.26 1.62 -3.25
CA PHE A 32 9.12 0.21 -3.66
C PHE A 32 8.73 0.05 -5.12
N LEU A 33 8.09 1.04 -5.71
CA LEU A 33 7.49 0.96 -7.04
C LEU A 33 8.30 1.68 -8.11
N THR A 34 8.37 1.09 -9.31
CA THR A 34 8.88 1.75 -10.53
C THR A 34 7.75 2.16 -11.46
N ASP A 35 6.58 1.50 -11.36
CA ASP A 35 5.41 1.81 -12.16
C ASP A 35 4.14 1.46 -11.39
N ALA A 36 3.11 2.28 -11.58
CA ALA A 36 1.80 2.06 -10.96
C ALA A 36 0.75 2.87 -11.70
N TYR A 37 -0.37 2.22 -12.07
CA TYR A 37 -1.46 2.92 -12.77
C TYR A 37 -2.78 2.17 -12.65
N LEU A 38 -3.86 2.90 -12.90
CA LEU A 38 -5.20 2.36 -13.11
C LEU A 38 -5.50 2.32 -14.61
N PRO A 39 -6.46 1.48 -15.07
CA PRO A 39 -6.91 1.52 -16.46
C PRO A 39 -7.34 2.92 -16.87
N ASP A 40 -7.17 3.26 -18.16
CA ASP A 40 -7.46 4.59 -18.70
C ASP A 40 -8.89 5.04 -18.36
N GLY A 41 -9.00 6.27 -17.82
CA GLY A 41 -10.26 6.88 -17.46
C GLY A 41 -10.90 6.35 -16.18
N MET A 42 -10.27 5.38 -15.49
CA MET A 42 -10.78 4.83 -14.23
C MET A 42 -10.20 5.59 -13.04
N THR A 43 -11.01 5.70 -11.98
CA THR A 43 -10.59 6.16 -10.66
C THR A 43 -10.67 5.02 -9.66
N ALA A 44 -9.91 5.10 -8.58
CA ALA A 44 -9.91 4.07 -7.55
C ALA A 44 -11.31 3.92 -6.94
N ASP A 45 -11.82 2.71 -6.94
CA ASP A 45 -13.09 2.30 -6.32
C ASP A 45 -13.17 0.78 -6.28
N VAL A 46 -14.11 0.24 -5.52
CA VAL A 46 -14.35 -1.21 -5.46
C VAL A 46 -14.53 -1.79 -6.88
N GLY A 47 -13.84 -2.88 -7.16
CA GLY A 47 -13.87 -3.57 -8.44
C GLY A 47 -12.88 -3.05 -9.48
N VAL A 48 -12.20 -1.94 -9.22
CA VAL A 48 -11.18 -1.39 -10.14
C VAL A 48 -9.84 -2.09 -9.91
N ASP A 49 -9.17 -2.45 -11.01
CA ASP A 49 -7.87 -3.10 -10.98
C ASP A 49 -6.75 -2.05 -11.04
N ALA A 50 -5.70 -2.29 -10.26
CA ALA A 50 -4.50 -1.48 -10.24
C ALA A 50 -3.30 -2.32 -10.64
N PHE A 51 -2.46 -1.81 -11.54
CA PHE A 51 -1.19 -2.43 -11.90
C PHE A 51 -0.05 -1.78 -11.13
N CYS A 52 0.87 -2.62 -10.62
CA CYS A 52 2.11 -2.15 -9.98
C CYS A 52 3.30 -2.99 -10.41
N ARG A 53 4.45 -2.33 -10.56
CA ARG A 53 5.75 -2.99 -10.76
C ARG A 53 6.71 -2.51 -9.68
N SER A 54 7.37 -3.47 -9.02
CA SER A 54 8.36 -3.15 -8.00
C SER A 54 9.75 -2.90 -8.59
N GLN A 55 10.66 -2.37 -7.76
CA GLN A 55 12.06 -2.16 -8.13
C GLN A 55 12.77 -3.45 -8.58
N SER A 56 12.33 -4.60 -8.07
CA SER A 56 12.86 -5.91 -8.47
C SER A 56 12.36 -6.37 -9.86
N GLY A 57 11.41 -5.66 -10.45
CA GLY A 57 10.77 -6.02 -11.71
C GLY A 57 9.54 -6.91 -11.56
N ALA A 58 9.21 -7.36 -10.34
CA ALA A 58 8.00 -8.13 -10.10
C ALA A 58 6.75 -7.27 -10.32
N THR A 59 5.74 -7.84 -10.96
CA THR A 59 4.49 -7.16 -11.28
C THR A 59 3.33 -7.75 -10.50
N MET A 60 2.33 -6.93 -10.23
CA MET A 60 1.11 -7.36 -9.54
C MET A 60 -0.08 -6.58 -10.07
N VAL A 61 -1.18 -7.29 -10.32
CA VAL A 61 -2.49 -6.69 -10.54
C VAL A 61 -3.33 -6.95 -9.31
N SER A 62 -3.86 -5.88 -8.73
CA SER A 62 -4.69 -5.94 -7.52
C SER A 62 -6.04 -5.30 -7.81
N ARG A 63 -7.08 -5.83 -7.17
CA ARG A 63 -8.44 -5.30 -7.29
C ARG A 63 -8.87 -4.70 -5.97
N TYR A 64 -9.45 -3.49 -6.01
CA TYR A 64 -10.04 -2.90 -4.82
C TYR A 64 -11.22 -3.72 -4.33
N ILE A 65 -11.18 -4.10 -3.05
CA ILE A 65 -12.24 -4.86 -2.38
C ILE A 65 -12.95 -4.02 -1.32
N SER A 66 -12.32 -2.91 -0.88
CA SER A 66 -12.93 -1.93 0.02
C SER A 66 -12.41 -0.55 -0.34
N TYR A 67 -13.30 0.42 -0.43
CA TYR A 67 -12.93 1.81 -0.73
C TYR A 67 -13.90 2.74 -0.01
N ARG A 68 -13.47 3.23 1.15
CA ARG A 68 -14.29 4.09 2.02
C ARG A 68 -13.49 5.34 2.42
N PRO A 69 -13.42 6.34 1.54
CA PRO A 69 -12.74 7.59 1.86
C PRO A 69 -13.36 8.29 3.06
N PRO A 70 -12.59 8.92 3.92
CA PRO A 70 -11.12 8.96 3.97
C PRO A 70 -10.51 7.94 4.94
N GLN A 71 -11.15 6.80 5.15
CA GLN A 71 -10.80 5.84 6.21
C GLN A 71 -10.02 4.63 5.73
N VAL A 72 -10.51 3.93 4.70
CA VAL A 72 -10.01 2.61 4.30
C VAL A 72 -9.93 2.50 2.79
N ALA A 73 -8.81 1.96 2.30
CA ALA A 73 -8.67 1.43 0.95
C ALA A 73 -7.97 0.08 1.03
N ALA A 74 -8.57 -0.96 0.50
CA ALA A 74 -8.05 -2.31 0.53
C ALA A 74 -8.10 -2.96 -0.86
N VAL A 75 -7.05 -3.71 -1.18
CA VAL A 75 -6.93 -4.43 -2.45
C VAL A 75 -6.58 -5.89 -2.19
N GLU A 76 -6.95 -6.76 -3.14
CA GLU A 76 -6.49 -8.15 -3.19
C GLU A 76 -5.77 -8.43 -4.50
N MET A 77 -4.77 -9.29 -4.46
CA MET A 77 -4.05 -9.71 -5.65
C MET A 77 -4.94 -10.58 -6.55
N ILE A 78 -4.98 -10.23 -7.84
CA ILE A 78 -5.61 -11.03 -8.88
C ILE A 78 -4.55 -11.80 -9.66
N ASP A 79 -3.43 -11.16 -9.94
CA ASP A 79 -2.28 -11.74 -10.62
C ASP A 79 -1.00 -11.16 -10.01
N GLY A 80 0.02 -12.00 -9.87
CA GLY A 80 1.28 -11.57 -9.26
C GLY A 80 2.29 -12.69 -9.11
N PRO A 81 3.29 -12.51 -8.23
CA PRO A 81 4.34 -13.51 -8.03
C PRO A 81 3.77 -14.88 -7.66
N LYS A 82 4.29 -15.93 -8.32
CA LYS A 82 3.79 -17.30 -8.15
C LYS A 82 4.06 -17.87 -6.75
N VAL A 83 5.01 -17.31 -6.02
CA VAL A 83 5.29 -17.69 -4.63
C VAL A 83 4.16 -17.27 -3.68
N LEU A 84 3.28 -16.37 -4.10
CA LEU A 84 2.12 -15.93 -3.36
C LEU A 84 0.87 -16.66 -3.84
N GLU A 85 0.26 -17.45 -2.96
CA GLU A 85 -1.06 -18.06 -3.21
C GLU A 85 -2.16 -17.02 -3.06
N ARG A 86 -2.07 -16.21 -1.99
CA ARG A 86 -2.98 -15.09 -1.69
C ARG A 86 -2.19 -13.91 -1.19
N PHE A 87 -2.68 -12.72 -1.49
CA PHE A 87 -2.06 -11.48 -1.05
C PHE A 87 -3.10 -10.37 -1.03
N SER A 88 -3.17 -9.64 0.05
CA SER A 88 -4.01 -8.46 0.16
C SER A 88 -3.30 -7.38 0.96
N GLY A 89 -3.64 -6.13 0.68
CA GLY A 89 -3.10 -4.98 1.38
C GLY A 89 -4.20 -3.98 1.71
N SER A 90 -4.08 -3.30 2.84
CA SER A 90 -5.03 -2.28 3.24
C SER A 90 -4.35 -1.07 3.85
N TRP A 91 -4.87 0.11 3.47
CA TRP A 91 -4.58 1.38 4.10
C TRP A 91 -5.68 1.72 5.08
N ASN A 92 -5.31 2.12 6.29
CA ASN A 92 -6.24 2.61 7.29
C ASN A 92 -5.76 3.97 7.80
N PHE A 93 -6.64 4.96 7.77
CA PHE A 93 -6.35 6.34 8.17
C PHE A 93 -7.24 6.68 9.37
N THR A 94 -6.64 6.78 10.54
CA THR A 94 -7.34 7.11 11.77
C THR A 94 -7.00 8.55 12.19
N GLU A 95 -8.00 9.41 12.26
CA GLU A 95 -7.80 10.77 12.72
C GLU A 95 -7.42 10.78 14.21
N ARG A 96 -6.31 11.42 14.54
CA ARG A 96 -5.85 11.64 15.91
C ARG A 96 -6.19 13.03 16.39
N THR A 97 -5.93 14.02 15.54
CA THR A 97 -6.35 15.41 15.68
C THR A 97 -6.80 15.89 14.31
N PRO A 98 -7.43 17.08 14.16
CA PRO A 98 -7.80 17.60 12.84
C PRO A 98 -6.63 17.67 11.84
N ASP A 99 -5.40 17.81 12.34
CA ASP A 99 -4.19 17.97 11.52
C ASP A 99 -3.22 16.78 11.63
N THR A 100 -3.62 15.68 12.27
CA THR A 100 -2.73 14.55 12.53
C THR A 100 -3.47 13.24 12.33
N THR A 101 -2.86 12.32 11.61
CA THR A 101 -3.46 11.02 11.24
C THR A 101 -2.51 9.88 11.57
N GLU A 102 -3.05 8.79 12.12
CA GLU A 102 -2.34 7.52 12.14
C GLU A 102 -2.59 6.79 10.82
N VAL A 103 -1.53 6.56 10.07
CA VAL A 103 -1.55 5.82 8.82
C VAL A 103 -1.04 4.42 9.10
N LYS A 104 -1.88 3.43 8.86
CA LYS A 104 -1.55 2.02 9.07
C LYS A 104 -1.68 1.27 7.75
N PHE A 105 -0.63 0.53 7.37
CA PHE A 105 -0.65 -0.36 6.23
C PHE A 105 -0.51 -1.81 6.71
N THR A 106 -1.41 -2.67 6.24
CA THR A 106 -1.44 -4.08 6.63
C THR A 106 -1.40 -4.95 5.38
N TYR A 107 -0.50 -5.95 5.36
CA TYR A 107 -0.49 -7.03 4.40
C TYR A 107 -0.98 -8.32 5.03
N HIS A 108 -1.82 -9.06 4.30
CA HIS A 108 -2.14 -10.45 4.57
C HIS A 108 -1.69 -11.28 3.37
N PHE A 109 -0.94 -12.34 3.59
CA PHE A 109 -0.49 -13.19 2.49
C PHE A 109 -0.32 -14.64 2.92
N ARG A 110 -0.36 -15.51 1.92
CA ARG A 110 -0.11 -16.93 2.06
C ARG A 110 0.85 -17.36 0.96
N ALA A 111 1.95 -18.00 1.35
CA ALA A 111 2.96 -18.47 0.42
C ALA A 111 2.63 -19.88 -0.10
N GLN A 112 3.14 -20.20 -1.28
CA GLN A 112 3.05 -21.52 -1.88
C GLN A 112 4.41 -21.93 -2.45
N PRO A 113 4.72 -23.25 -2.59
CA PRO A 113 3.87 -24.38 -2.27
C PRO A 113 3.68 -24.60 -0.75
N ALA A 114 2.61 -25.31 -0.38
CA ALA A 114 2.24 -25.49 1.03
C ALA A 114 3.34 -26.16 1.86
N TRP A 115 4.06 -27.11 1.30
CA TRP A 115 5.14 -27.84 2.01
C TRP A 115 6.39 -26.98 2.29
N LEU A 116 6.52 -25.82 1.62
CA LEU A 116 7.64 -24.90 1.81
C LEU A 116 7.23 -23.62 2.54
N ARG A 117 5.95 -23.48 2.86
CA ARG A 117 5.36 -22.27 3.45
C ARG A 117 6.03 -21.85 4.77
N TRP A 118 6.37 -22.82 5.61
CA TRP A 118 7.02 -22.57 6.90
C TRP A 118 8.35 -21.83 6.77
N LEU A 119 9.05 -22.01 5.65
CA LEU A 119 10.30 -21.33 5.34
C LEU A 119 10.05 -20.01 4.57
N LEU A 120 9.14 -20.02 3.60
CA LEU A 120 8.90 -18.88 2.71
C LEU A 120 8.19 -17.72 3.41
N GLU A 121 7.19 -17.97 4.24
CA GLU A 121 6.43 -16.88 4.87
C GLU A 121 7.28 -16.00 5.79
N PRO A 122 8.16 -16.52 6.65
CA PRO A 122 9.04 -15.66 7.43
C PRO A 122 9.97 -14.78 6.58
N LEU A 123 10.49 -15.33 5.48
CA LEU A 123 11.38 -14.59 4.58
C LEU A 123 10.61 -13.50 3.80
N ILE A 124 9.47 -13.84 3.25
CA ILE A 124 8.60 -12.90 2.54
C ILE A 124 8.09 -11.83 3.51
N GLY A 125 7.72 -12.25 4.73
CA GLY A 125 7.29 -11.35 5.78
C GLY A 125 8.35 -10.33 6.16
N ALA A 126 9.59 -10.75 6.33
CA ALA A 126 10.71 -9.87 6.62
C ALA A 126 10.94 -8.86 5.47
N PHE A 127 10.88 -9.33 4.23
CA PHE A 127 11.00 -8.50 3.03
C PHE A 127 9.93 -7.39 3.02
N TYR A 128 8.66 -7.75 3.15
CA TYR A 128 7.57 -6.78 3.14
C TYR A 128 7.60 -5.84 4.35
N LEU A 129 8.01 -6.34 5.52
CA LEU A 129 8.12 -5.51 6.72
C LEU A 129 9.14 -4.38 6.53
N VAL A 130 10.32 -4.70 6.02
CA VAL A 130 11.38 -3.71 5.76
C VAL A 130 10.92 -2.69 4.71
N HIS A 131 10.37 -3.17 3.59
CA HIS A 131 9.92 -2.29 2.52
C HIS A 131 8.71 -1.44 2.94
N THR A 132 7.78 -2.00 3.68
CA THR A 132 6.60 -1.25 4.16
C THR A 132 7.01 -0.14 5.12
N ARG A 133 7.96 -0.39 6.02
CA ARG A 133 8.51 0.66 6.89
C ARG A 133 9.12 1.80 6.08
N ARG A 134 9.93 1.49 5.07
CA ARG A 134 10.54 2.49 4.19
C ARG A 134 9.49 3.28 3.41
N ARG A 135 8.48 2.60 2.89
CA ARG A 135 7.38 3.22 2.14
C ARG A 135 6.60 4.21 3.01
N LEU A 136 6.23 3.82 4.23
CA LEU A 136 5.51 4.69 5.14
C LEU A 136 6.35 5.87 5.63
N ASP A 137 7.64 5.67 5.88
CA ASP A 137 8.55 6.75 6.25
C ASP A 137 8.71 7.75 5.09
N SER A 138 8.82 7.26 3.86
CA SER A 138 8.88 8.08 2.66
C SER A 138 7.58 8.86 2.44
N PHE A 139 6.43 8.19 2.59
CA PHE A 139 5.12 8.83 2.51
C PHE A 139 4.96 9.94 3.54
N LYS A 140 5.33 9.68 4.78
CA LYS A 140 5.27 10.66 5.87
C LYS A 140 6.07 11.91 5.53
N ARG A 141 7.33 11.75 5.16
CA ARG A 141 8.22 12.87 4.80
C ARG A 141 7.66 13.68 3.64
N TRP A 142 7.26 12.99 2.59
CA TRP A 142 6.71 13.63 1.39
C TRP A 142 5.41 14.37 1.69
N ALA A 143 4.47 13.72 2.39
CA ALA A 143 3.17 14.29 2.69
C ALA A 143 3.27 15.50 3.61
N GLU A 144 4.11 15.44 4.65
CA GLU A 144 4.32 16.56 5.57
C GLU A 144 4.97 17.75 4.86
N ALA A 145 5.88 17.51 3.92
CA ALA A 145 6.47 18.56 3.08
C ALA A 145 5.45 19.15 2.09
N GLU A 146 4.64 18.29 1.46
CA GLU A 146 3.62 18.72 0.49
C GLU A 146 2.51 19.56 1.15
N ALA A 147 2.20 19.28 2.41
CA ALA A 147 1.17 19.99 3.17
C ALA A 147 1.61 21.34 3.72
N LEU A 148 2.92 21.68 3.67
CA LEU A 148 3.41 22.96 4.14
C LEU A 148 2.85 24.10 3.30
N PRO A 149 2.45 25.23 3.91
CA PRO A 149 2.04 26.42 3.18
C PRO A 149 3.17 26.93 2.26
N ARG A 150 2.80 27.30 1.05
CA ARG A 150 3.71 27.92 0.08
C ARG A 150 3.69 29.43 0.19
#